data_7a184b5a4ce8b15da559af96a5ba9aab
#
_entry.id   7a184b5a4ce8b15da559af96a5ba9aab
#
_cell.length_a   1.000
_cell.length_b   1.000
_cell.length_c   1.000
_cell.angle_alpha   90.00
_cell.angle_beta   90.00
_cell.angle_gamma   90.00
#
_symmetry.space_group_name_H-M   'P 1'
#
loop_
_entity.id
_entity.type
_entity.pdbx_description
1 polymer ?
#
loop_
_entity_poly.entity_id
_entity_poly.type
_entity_poly.pdbx_seq_one_letter_code
_entity_poly.pdbx_strand_id
1 'polypeptide(L)'
;MRLDDAETLEVLEELKRIGGILCVHCENGTLVNELQKRVYEQGIHGPEGHALSRPDVCEAEAVSRLLYLAHLAGDAPVNVVHLSTKLGLEAIRAAKARGQKNIYVETCPQYLMLDDTCYLEQGEDGFAGAKYVMSPPLRHAGDRAALREALVAGEIDTIATDHCSFNLHGQKDRGRDDFRAIPNGGPGVEHRPVAIATSFEGQLGPEDLCRLMSENPARVFGMYPRKGCLAEGSDADVCVWDPKARWTISAATQHQAVDYTPLEGFEAHGRAKAVFVNGVLVARDGEPTGAQPGRYVPR
;
A
#
# COMPACT_ATOMS: atom_id res chain seq x y z
N MET A 1 -4.87 -14.03 -9.91
CA MET A 1 -5.23 -14.15 -11.35
C MET A 1 -4.22 -13.33 -12.11
N ARG A 2 -3.68 -13.85 -13.18
CA ARG A 2 -2.70 -13.15 -14.02
C ARG A 2 -3.27 -13.04 -15.42
N LEU A 3 -3.35 -11.83 -15.95
CA LEU A 3 -3.76 -11.54 -17.31
C LEU A 3 -2.55 -11.50 -18.24
N ASP A 4 -2.70 -11.90 -19.47
CA ASP A 4 -1.73 -11.61 -20.52
C ASP A 4 -1.97 -10.21 -21.12
N ASP A 5 -1.15 -9.81 -22.09
CA ASP A 5 -1.22 -8.47 -22.66
C ASP A 5 -2.50 -8.24 -23.48
N ALA A 6 -3.02 -9.26 -24.15
CA ALA A 6 -4.25 -9.17 -24.95
C ALA A 6 -5.47 -9.05 -24.02
N GLU A 7 -5.55 -9.89 -22.99
CA GLU A 7 -6.59 -9.83 -21.95
C GLU A 7 -6.56 -8.49 -21.22
N THR A 8 -5.35 -7.99 -20.90
CA THR A 8 -5.19 -6.69 -20.24
C THR A 8 -5.68 -5.54 -21.12
N LEU A 9 -5.39 -5.58 -22.42
CA LEU A 9 -5.86 -4.58 -23.38
C LEU A 9 -7.40 -4.59 -23.48
N GLU A 10 -8.02 -5.76 -23.62
CA GLU A 10 -9.49 -5.89 -23.67
C GLU A 10 -10.15 -5.32 -22.41
N VAL A 11 -9.58 -5.62 -21.21
CA VAL A 11 -10.08 -5.09 -19.94
C VAL A 11 -9.95 -3.56 -19.87
N LEU A 12 -8.82 -3.00 -20.33
CA LEU A 12 -8.61 -1.55 -20.36
C LEU A 12 -9.60 -0.84 -21.29
N GLU A 13 -9.84 -1.39 -22.49
CA GLU A 13 -10.81 -0.85 -23.45
C GLU A 13 -12.22 -0.86 -22.88
N GLU A 14 -12.64 -1.97 -22.25
CA GLU A 14 -13.96 -2.08 -21.65
C GLU A 14 -14.13 -1.16 -20.43
N LEU A 15 -13.14 -1.11 -19.52
CA LEU A 15 -13.18 -0.19 -18.38
C LEU A 15 -13.26 1.26 -18.83
N LYS A 16 -12.51 1.65 -19.86
CA LYS A 16 -12.63 2.99 -20.43
C LYS A 16 -14.04 3.26 -20.96
N ARG A 17 -14.65 2.29 -21.67
CA ARG A 17 -15.99 2.42 -22.22
C ARG A 17 -17.07 2.65 -21.15
N ILE A 18 -16.94 2.00 -19.98
CA ILE A 18 -17.90 2.09 -18.88
C ILE A 18 -17.53 3.14 -17.81
N GLY A 19 -16.44 3.88 -17.99
CA GLY A 19 -15.96 4.88 -17.02
C GLY A 19 -15.30 4.27 -15.77
N GLY A 20 -14.75 3.06 -15.89
CA GLY A 20 -14.03 2.36 -14.83
C GLY A 20 -12.54 2.70 -14.79
N ILE A 21 -11.84 2.13 -13.83
CA ILE A 21 -10.38 2.23 -13.64
C ILE A 21 -9.80 0.84 -13.39
N LEU A 22 -8.63 0.55 -13.98
CA LEU A 22 -7.90 -0.67 -13.72
C LEU A 22 -6.87 -0.47 -12.62
N CYS A 23 -7.00 -1.20 -11.51
CA CYS A 23 -6.02 -1.26 -10.43
C CYS A 23 -5.12 -2.49 -10.64
N VAL A 24 -3.80 -2.30 -10.73
CA VAL A 24 -2.89 -3.38 -11.13
C VAL A 24 -1.72 -3.51 -10.18
N HIS A 25 -1.56 -4.75 -9.65
CA HIS A 25 -0.29 -5.18 -9.07
C HIS A 25 0.73 -5.37 -10.20
N CYS A 26 1.77 -4.56 -10.23
CA CYS A 26 2.75 -4.50 -11.29
C CYS A 26 4.04 -5.22 -10.91
N GLU A 27 4.10 -6.53 -11.06
CA GLU A 27 5.34 -7.31 -11.05
C GLU A 27 5.32 -8.34 -12.21
N ASN A 28 6.46 -8.52 -12.90
CA ASN A 28 6.58 -9.52 -13.93
C ASN A 28 6.62 -10.94 -13.33
N GLY A 29 5.44 -11.55 -13.17
CA GLY A 29 5.30 -12.84 -12.52
C GLY A 29 6.05 -14.01 -13.19
N THR A 30 6.41 -13.91 -14.49
CA THR A 30 7.24 -14.93 -15.14
C THR A 30 8.68 -14.84 -14.64
N LEU A 31 9.23 -13.63 -14.57
CA LEU A 31 10.57 -13.39 -14.04
C LEU A 31 10.64 -13.73 -12.56
N VAL A 32 9.66 -13.28 -11.78
CA VAL A 32 9.58 -13.57 -10.33
C VAL A 32 9.62 -15.08 -10.07
N ASN A 33 8.80 -15.88 -10.78
CA ASN A 33 8.79 -17.33 -10.61
C ASN A 33 10.14 -17.98 -10.93
N GLU A 34 10.79 -17.53 -12.00
CA GLU A 34 12.11 -18.05 -12.38
C GLU A 34 13.19 -17.63 -11.36
N LEU A 35 13.15 -16.38 -10.91
CA LEU A 35 14.12 -15.87 -9.94
C LEU A 35 13.96 -16.52 -8.55
N GLN A 36 12.73 -16.78 -8.11
CA GLN A 36 12.46 -17.54 -6.88
C GLN A 36 13.12 -18.92 -6.92
N LYS A 37 13.04 -19.61 -8.06
CA LYS A 37 13.70 -20.89 -8.23
C LYS A 37 15.20 -20.77 -8.13
N ARG A 38 15.80 -19.81 -8.84
CA ARG A 38 17.26 -19.58 -8.85
C ARG A 38 17.82 -19.20 -7.47
N VAL A 39 17.13 -18.30 -6.77
CA VAL A 39 17.55 -17.89 -5.42
C VAL A 39 17.48 -19.07 -4.45
N TYR A 40 16.44 -19.88 -4.53
CA TYR A 40 16.31 -21.08 -3.72
C TYR A 40 17.42 -22.12 -4.02
N GLU A 41 17.75 -22.35 -5.31
CA GLU A 41 18.81 -23.26 -5.77
C GLU A 41 20.22 -22.75 -5.35
N GLN A 42 20.37 -21.47 -5.06
CA GLN A 42 21.60 -20.90 -4.48
C GLN A 42 21.74 -21.16 -2.98
N GLY A 43 20.77 -21.83 -2.35
CA GLY A 43 20.79 -22.13 -0.92
C GLY A 43 20.24 -20.99 -0.04
N ILE A 44 19.59 -19.98 -0.60
CA ILE A 44 18.96 -18.89 0.15
C ILE A 44 17.52 -19.31 0.43
N HIS A 45 17.21 -19.64 1.67
CA HIS A 45 15.91 -20.18 2.07
C HIS A 45 15.14 -19.26 3.02
N GLY A 46 15.80 -18.29 3.63
CA GLY A 46 15.23 -17.34 4.59
C GLY A 46 14.40 -16.23 3.94
N PRO A 47 13.78 -15.36 4.76
CA PRO A 47 12.92 -14.26 4.28
C PRO A 47 13.59 -13.31 3.27
N GLU A 48 14.90 -13.15 3.33
CA GLU A 48 15.69 -12.34 2.40
C GLU A 48 15.62 -12.84 0.95
N GLY A 49 15.41 -14.14 0.75
CA GLY A 49 15.20 -14.75 -0.57
C GLY A 49 13.98 -14.19 -1.28
N HIS A 50 12.99 -13.69 -0.54
CA HIS A 50 11.81 -13.06 -1.10
C HIS A 50 12.17 -11.77 -1.87
N ALA A 51 12.92 -10.86 -1.26
CA ALA A 51 13.34 -9.62 -1.93
C ALA A 51 14.32 -9.90 -3.08
N LEU A 52 15.31 -10.78 -2.87
CA LEU A 52 16.30 -11.14 -3.89
C LEU A 52 15.66 -11.74 -5.15
N SER A 53 14.53 -12.42 -5.02
CA SER A 53 13.79 -13.01 -6.16
C SER A 53 12.83 -12.04 -6.85
N ARG A 54 12.72 -10.81 -6.36
CA ARG A 54 11.79 -9.78 -6.86
C ARG A 54 12.50 -8.44 -7.05
N PRO A 55 13.56 -8.36 -7.87
CA PRO A 55 14.28 -7.11 -8.08
C PRO A 55 13.37 -6.02 -8.63
N ASP A 56 13.77 -4.77 -8.44
CA ASP A 56 13.07 -3.55 -8.83
C ASP A 56 12.68 -3.52 -10.32
N VAL A 57 13.52 -4.10 -11.20
CA VAL A 57 13.22 -4.23 -12.64
C VAL A 57 11.97 -5.05 -12.92
N CYS A 58 11.56 -5.97 -12.04
CA CYS A 58 10.32 -6.74 -12.21
C CYS A 58 9.07 -5.84 -12.08
N GLU A 59 9.11 -4.85 -11.21
CA GLU A 59 8.05 -3.84 -11.08
C GLU A 59 8.13 -2.83 -12.22
N ALA A 60 9.30 -2.27 -12.50
CA ALA A 60 9.48 -1.24 -13.51
C ALA A 60 9.07 -1.70 -14.93
N GLU A 61 9.41 -2.94 -15.31
CA GLU A 61 8.98 -3.53 -16.59
C GLU A 61 7.46 -3.65 -16.64
N ALA A 62 6.83 -4.20 -15.59
CA ALA A 62 5.39 -4.40 -15.56
C ALA A 62 4.62 -3.06 -15.55
N VAL A 63 5.09 -2.06 -14.81
CA VAL A 63 4.56 -0.69 -14.84
C VAL A 63 4.67 -0.11 -16.24
N SER A 64 5.84 -0.15 -16.85
CA SER A 64 6.07 0.38 -18.19
C SER A 64 5.14 -0.27 -19.23
N ARG A 65 5.03 -1.59 -19.20
CA ARG A 65 4.15 -2.37 -20.08
C ARG A 65 2.68 -2.00 -19.90
N LEU A 66 2.20 -1.94 -18.66
CA LEU A 66 0.83 -1.50 -18.35
C LEU A 66 0.53 -0.13 -18.92
N LEU A 67 1.46 0.84 -18.78
CA LEU A 67 1.25 2.20 -19.25
C LEU A 67 1.22 2.29 -20.79
N TYR A 68 1.99 1.45 -21.50
CA TYR A 68 1.88 1.37 -22.96
C TYR A 68 0.55 0.74 -23.40
N LEU A 69 0.06 -0.30 -22.71
CA LEU A 69 -1.25 -0.90 -22.98
C LEU A 69 -2.38 0.10 -22.70
N ALA A 70 -2.32 0.83 -21.58
CA ALA A 70 -3.29 1.89 -21.27
C ALA A 70 -3.31 3.00 -22.34
N HIS A 71 -2.12 3.37 -22.85
CA HIS A 71 -2.02 4.33 -23.96
C HIS A 71 -2.65 3.80 -25.24
N LEU A 72 -2.38 2.54 -25.60
CA LEU A 72 -2.98 1.87 -26.77
C LEU A 72 -4.51 1.79 -26.65
N ALA A 73 -5.05 1.56 -25.46
CA ALA A 73 -6.48 1.61 -25.15
C ALA A 73 -7.04 3.06 -25.14
N GLY A 74 -6.28 4.04 -25.66
CA GLY A 74 -6.68 5.45 -25.77
C GLY A 74 -6.61 6.20 -24.42
N ASP A 75 -5.55 6.01 -23.66
CA ASP A 75 -5.32 6.54 -22.32
C ASP A 75 -6.39 6.11 -21.30
N ALA A 76 -6.69 4.80 -21.28
CA ALA A 76 -7.58 4.21 -20.29
C ALA A 76 -7.07 4.47 -18.86
N PRO A 77 -7.96 4.80 -17.88
CA PRO A 77 -7.55 5.08 -16.52
C PRO A 77 -6.93 3.86 -15.84
N VAL A 78 -5.76 4.06 -15.25
CA VAL A 78 -5.06 3.02 -14.46
C VAL A 78 -4.61 3.56 -13.11
N ASN A 79 -4.68 2.73 -12.10
CA ASN A 79 -4.05 2.95 -10.80
C ASN A 79 -2.91 1.92 -10.64
N VAL A 80 -1.67 2.41 -10.60
CA VAL A 80 -0.52 1.60 -10.21
C VAL A 80 -0.54 1.48 -8.70
N VAL A 81 -1.09 0.36 -8.20
CA VAL A 81 -1.25 0.16 -6.76
C VAL A 81 0.10 -0.16 -6.10
N HIS A 82 0.25 0.18 -4.83
CA HIS A 82 1.40 -0.15 -3.96
C HIS A 82 2.78 -0.02 -4.64
N LEU A 83 3.00 1.04 -5.42
CA LEU A 83 4.30 1.32 -6.06
C LEU A 83 5.41 1.29 -5.01
N SER A 84 6.45 0.53 -5.26
CA SER A 84 7.51 0.24 -4.29
C SER A 84 8.92 0.68 -4.75
N THR A 85 9.15 0.95 -6.05
CA THR A 85 10.48 1.19 -6.59
C THR A 85 10.65 2.56 -7.23
N LYS A 86 11.88 3.08 -7.19
CA LYS A 86 12.33 4.26 -7.94
C LYS A 86 12.19 4.04 -9.44
N LEU A 87 12.57 2.88 -9.96
CA LEU A 87 12.48 2.58 -11.39
C LEU A 87 11.03 2.55 -11.89
N GLY A 88 10.09 2.03 -11.08
CA GLY A 88 8.65 2.09 -11.40
C GLY A 88 8.16 3.53 -11.44
N LEU A 89 8.59 4.38 -10.51
CA LEU A 89 8.29 5.81 -10.50
C LEU A 89 8.84 6.51 -11.75
N GLU A 90 10.06 6.19 -12.18
CA GLU A 90 10.66 6.72 -13.40
C GLU A 90 9.87 6.33 -14.66
N ALA A 91 9.37 5.10 -14.72
CA ALA A 91 8.50 4.65 -15.81
C ALA A 91 7.18 5.46 -15.86
N ILE A 92 6.59 5.77 -14.70
CA ILE A 92 5.39 6.61 -14.60
C ILE A 92 5.69 8.05 -15.05
N ARG A 93 6.80 8.64 -14.58
CA ARG A 93 7.25 9.99 -15.00
C ARG A 93 7.44 10.06 -16.52
N ALA A 94 8.05 9.04 -17.11
CA ALA A 94 8.23 8.96 -18.56
C ALA A 94 6.90 8.89 -19.31
N ALA A 95 5.91 8.14 -18.79
CA ALA A 95 4.58 8.07 -19.40
C ALA A 95 3.83 9.41 -19.28
N LYS A 96 3.86 10.06 -18.13
CA LYS A 96 3.27 11.40 -17.92
C LYS A 96 3.94 12.44 -18.84
N ALA A 97 5.27 12.38 -19.01
CA ALA A 97 6.02 13.25 -19.93
C ALA A 97 5.65 13.04 -21.41
N ARG A 98 5.21 11.86 -21.82
CA ARG A 98 4.65 11.56 -23.15
C ARG A 98 3.22 12.09 -23.32
N GLY A 99 2.61 12.65 -22.29
CA GLY A 99 1.27 13.26 -22.34
C GLY A 99 0.13 12.38 -21.78
N GLN A 100 0.43 11.20 -21.22
CA GLN A 100 -0.60 10.38 -20.57
C GLN A 100 -1.07 11.06 -19.27
N LYS A 101 -2.39 11.16 -19.07
CA LYS A 101 -2.99 11.92 -17.96
C LYS A 101 -3.76 11.08 -16.96
N ASN A 102 -4.23 9.89 -17.37
CA ASN A 102 -5.12 9.06 -16.57
C ASN A 102 -4.33 7.99 -15.81
N ILE A 103 -3.19 8.39 -15.23
CA ILE A 103 -2.32 7.53 -14.43
C ILE A 103 -2.39 8.00 -12.99
N TYR A 104 -2.93 7.14 -12.13
CA TYR A 104 -2.93 7.33 -10.68
C TYR A 104 -1.83 6.47 -10.05
N VAL A 105 -1.22 6.99 -9.00
CA VAL A 105 -0.07 6.38 -8.33
C VAL A 105 -0.40 6.18 -6.86
N GLU A 106 -0.35 4.95 -6.43
CA GLU A 106 -0.57 4.59 -5.04
C GLU A 106 0.69 3.98 -4.43
N THR A 107 0.99 4.30 -3.18
CA THR A 107 2.00 3.61 -2.39
C THR A 107 1.45 3.24 -1.01
N CYS A 108 2.26 2.61 -0.18
CA CYS A 108 1.88 2.17 1.16
C CYS A 108 2.91 2.60 2.21
N PRO A 109 2.54 2.69 3.50
CA PRO A 109 3.45 3.09 4.58
C PRO A 109 4.73 2.26 4.62
N GLN A 110 4.64 0.94 4.39
CA GLN A 110 5.80 0.04 4.44
C GLN A 110 6.90 0.46 3.45
N TYR A 111 6.57 0.93 2.24
CA TYR A 111 7.55 1.38 1.24
C TYR A 111 8.09 2.79 1.49
N LEU A 112 7.46 3.54 2.37
CA LEU A 112 7.89 4.86 2.80
C LEU A 112 8.70 4.85 4.09
N MET A 113 8.62 3.77 4.88
CA MET A 113 9.18 3.71 6.23
C MET A 113 10.22 2.62 6.42
N LEU A 114 10.05 1.47 5.77
CA LEU A 114 10.87 0.27 5.93
C LEU A 114 11.74 0.03 4.69
N ASP A 115 12.79 -0.77 4.83
CA ASP A 115 13.62 -1.23 3.73
C ASP A 115 13.98 -2.72 3.87
N ASP A 116 14.69 -3.25 2.90
CA ASP A 116 15.02 -4.67 2.80
C ASP A 116 15.94 -5.21 3.90
N THR A 117 16.55 -4.35 4.71
CA THR A 117 17.29 -4.77 5.90
C THR A 117 16.38 -5.44 6.95
N CYS A 118 15.08 -5.14 6.93
CA CYS A 118 14.09 -5.77 7.79
C CYS A 118 14.03 -7.30 7.61
N TYR A 119 14.33 -7.82 6.42
CA TYR A 119 14.35 -9.27 6.19
C TYR A 119 15.45 -10.01 6.97
N LEU A 120 16.45 -9.28 7.45
CA LEU A 120 17.57 -9.83 8.20
C LEU A 120 17.32 -9.89 9.72
N GLU A 121 16.15 -9.41 10.17
CA GLU A 121 15.79 -9.50 11.58
C GLU A 121 15.70 -10.95 12.04
N GLN A 122 16.43 -11.28 13.10
CA GLN A 122 16.46 -12.63 13.65
C GLN A 122 15.37 -12.86 14.67
N GLY A 123 15.10 -11.90 15.57
CA GLY A 123 14.22 -12.12 16.72
C GLY A 123 14.74 -13.21 17.65
N GLU A 124 13.88 -13.74 18.51
CA GLU A 124 14.24 -14.80 19.45
C GLU A 124 14.40 -16.18 18.78
N ASP A 125 13.67 -16.41 17.67
CA ASP A 125 13.59 -17.70 16.99
C ASP A 125 14.35 -17.75 15.64
N GLY A 126 15.08 -16.68 15.30
CA GLY A 126 15.86 -16.59 14.05
C GLY A 126 15.02 -16.36 12.80
N PHE A 127 13.73 -15.98 12.92
CA PHE A 127 12.81 -15.89 11.76
C PHE A 127 11.94 -14.62 11.74
N ALA A 128 12.28 -13.61 12.53
CA ALA A 128 11.48 -12.39 12.63
C ALA A 128 11.34 -11.63 11.30
N GLY A 129 12.30 -11.74 10.38
CA GLY A 129 12.23 -11.15 9.05
C GLY A 129 11.01 -11.58 8.21
N ALA A 130 10.40 -12.73 8.53
CA ALA A 130 9.17 -13.18 7.87
C ALA A 130 7.97 -12.23 8.06
N LYS A 131 7.97 -11.40 9.11
CA LYS A 131 6.96 -10.35 9.33
C LYS A 131 6.81 -9.42 8.13
N TYR A 132 7.90 -9.18 7.41
CA TYR A 132 7.99 -8.21 6.32
C TYR A 132 7.80 -8.82 4.93
N VAL A 133 7.57 -10.13 4.82
CA VAL A 133 7.32 -10.79 3.54
C VAL A 133 5.94 -10.39 3.02
N MET A 134 5.94 -9.56 1.97
CA MET A 134 4.77 -9.03 1.26
C MET A 134 5.13 -8.76 -0.20
N SER A 135 4.16 -8.65 -1.08
CA SER A 135 4.37 -8.42 -2.52
C SER A 135 3.68 -7.13 -2.98
N PRO A 136 4.45 -6.15 -3.52
CA PRO A 136 5.91 -6.13 -3.73
C PRO A 136 6.71 -6.25 -2.44
N PRO A 137 8.00 -6.68 -2.51
CA PRO A 137 8.84 -6.72 -1.32
C PRO A 137 9.24 -5.31 -0.87
N LEU A 138 9.73 -5.20 0.37
CA LEU A 138 10.47 -4.03 0.80
C LEU A 138 11.72 -3.88 -0.08
N ARG A 139 12.06 -2.64 -0.40
CA ARG A 139 13.14 -2.28 -1.34
C ARG A 139 14.34 -1.68 -0.61
N HIS A 140 15.39 -1.42 -1.34
CA HIS A 140 16.57 -0.72 -0.82
C HIS A 140 16.22 0.69 -0.32
N ALA A 141 17.02 1.22 0.60
CA ALA A 141 16.83 2.56 1.16
C ALA A 141 16.78 3.67 0.09
N GLY A 142 17.40 3.47 -1.08
CA GLY A 142 17.33 4.40 -2.21
C GLY A 142 15.96 4.49 -2.85
N ASP A 143 15.24 3.37 -2.95
CA ASP A 143 13.84 3.36 -3.44
C ASP A 143 12.93 4.06 -2.45
N ARG A 144 13.05 3.73 -1.16
CA ARG A 144 12.32 4.40 -0.09
C ARG A 144 12.52 5.91 -0.12
N ALA A 145 13.76 6.39 -0.26
CA ALA A 145 14.06 7.81 -0.34
C ALA A 145 13.37 8.47 -1.56
N ALA A 146 13.44 7.85 -2.73
CA ALA A 146 12.81 8.37 -3.95
C ALA A 146 11.29 8.46 -3.83
N LEU A 147 10.64 7.46 -3.21
CA LEU A 147 9.18 7.48 -2.98
C LEU A 147 8.78 8.55 -1.95
N ARG A 148 9.58 8.76 -0.90
CA ARG A 148 9.36 9.83 0.07
C ARG A 148 9.44 11.22 -0.58
N GLU A 149 10.45 11.45 -1.41
CA GLU A 149 10.59 12.70 -2.19
C GLU A 149 9.39 12.90 -3.12
N ALA A 150 8.98 11.85 -3.85
CA ALA A 150 7.84 11.90 -4.75
C ALA A 150 6.52 12.18 -4.02
N LEU A 151 6.32 11.62 -2.83
CA LEU A 151 5.14 11.90 -2.01
C LEU A 151 5.06 13.37 -1.61
N VAL A 152 6.16 13.94 -1.11
CA VAL A 152 6.23 15.37 -0.73
C VAL A 152 6.09 16.28 -1.94
N ALA A 153 6.62 15.87 -3.11
CA ALA A 153 6.47 16.59 -4.37
C ALA A 153 5.05 16.50 -4.99
N GLY A 154 4.14 15.69 -4.39
CA GLY A 154 2.77 15.52 -4.90
C GLY A 154 2.65 14.63 -6.13
N GLU A 155 3.63 13.78 -6.40
CA GLU A 155 3.61 12.84 -7.53
C GLU A 155 2.87 11.53 -7.21
N ILE A 156 2.60 11.27 -5.93
CA ILE A 156 1.82 10.12 -5.45
C ILE A 156 0.41 10.61 -5.13
N ASP A 157 -0.60 9.94 -5.67
CA ASP A 157 -2.00 10.34 -5.57
C ASP A 157 -2.65 9.82 -4.29
N THR A 158 -2.36 8.58 -3.89
CA THR A 158 -3.02 7.93 -2.75
C THR A 158 -2.04 7.12 -1.89
N ILE A 159 -2.37 6.98 -0.61
CA ILE A 159 -1.66 6.09 0.31
C ILE A 159 -2.64 5.01 0.79
N ALA A 160 -2.42 3.77 0.35
CA ALA A 160 -3.17 2.59 0.78
C ALA A 160 -2.47 1.84 1.92
N THR A 161 -2.88 0.64 2.22
CA THR A 161 -2.23 -0.23 3.21
C THR A 161 -1.75 -1.55 2.63
N ASP A 162 -2.44 -2.01 1.61
CA ASP A 162 -2.33 -3.39 1.11
C ASP A 162 -2.47 -4.41 2.26
N HIS A 163 -3.44 -4.14 3.18
CA HIS A 163 -3.68 -4.98 4.34
C HIS A 163 -4.12 -6.37 3.91
N CYS A 164 -3.21 -7.31 4.04
CA CYS A 164 -3.42 -8.74 3.79
C CYS A 164 -2.72 -9.52 4.91
N SER A 165 -3.41 -9.65 6.04
CA SER A 165 -2.82 -10.10 7.29
C SER A 165 -2.75 -11.61 7.41
N PHE A 166 -1.59 -12.09 7.88
CA PHE A 166 -1.33 -13.46 8.29
C PHE A 166 -0.67 -13.43 9.66
N ASN A 167 -0.93 -14.40 10.52
CA ASN A 167 -0.17 -14.55 11.74
C ASN A 167 1.29 -14.93 11.44
N LEU A 168 2.21 -14.46 12.27
CA LEU A 168 3.60 -14.91 12.21
C LEU A 168 3.66 -16.39 12.61
N HIS A 169 3.04 -16.71 13.77
CA HIS A 169 2.97 -18.09 14.28
C HIS A 169 1.82 -18.88 13.65
N GLY A 170 2.12 -20.08 13.18
CA GLY A 170 1.17 -20.99 12.54
C GLY A 170 0.85 -20.70 11.07
N GLN A 171 1.27 -19.54 10.54
CA GLN A 171 1.07 -19.18 9.13
C GLN A 171 2.39 -18.82 8.43
N LYS A 172 3.04 -17.69 8.76
CA LYS A 172 4.28 -17.30 8.08
C LYS A 172 5.46 -18.22 8.42
N ASP A 173 5.52 -18.75 9.62
CA ASP A 173 6.54 -19.70 10.07
C ASP A 173 6.54 -21.05 9.31
N ARG A 174 5.49 -21.34 8.54
CA ARG A 174 5.48 -22.49 7.61
C ARG A 174 6.52 -22.36 6.50
N GLY A 175 6.98 -21.16 6.21
CA GLY A 175 8.03 -20.91 5.23
C GLY A 175 9.44 -20.85 5.80
N ARG A 176 9.67 -21.37 7.01
CA ARG A 176 10.97 -21.31 7.70
C ARG A 176 12.12 -21.91 6.89
N ASP A 177 11.88 -22.99 6.16
CA ASP A 177 12.86 -23.69 5.35
C ASP A 177 12.74 -23.37 3.84
N ASP A 178 11.77 -22.54 3.47
CA ASP A 178 11.51 -22.13 2.09
C ASP A 178 10.75 -20.82 2.06
N PHE A 179 11.43 -19.72 1.77
CA PHE A 179 10.83 -18.38 1.71
C PHE A 179 9.64 -18.31 0.74
N ARG A 180 9.56 -19.17 -0.27
CA ARG A 180 8.46 -19.23 -1.24
C ARG A 180 7.15 -19.70 -0.62
N ALA A 181 7.23 -20.39 0.51
CA ALA A 181 6.07 -20.85 1.28
C ALA A 181 5.62 -19.86 2.36
N ILE A 182 6.35 -18.74 2.56
CA ILE A 182 5.90 -17.67 3.47
C ILE A 182 4.71 -16.96 2.84
N PRO A 183 3.52 -16.93 3.47
CA PRO A 183 2.39 -16.15 2.97
C PRO A 183 2.75 -14.67 2.83
N ASN A 184 2.45 -14.11 1.63
CA ASN A 184 2.76 -12.73 1.30
C ASN A 184 1.66 -11.79 1.78
N GLY A 185 2.01 -10.84 2.63
CA GLY A 185 1.12 -9.81 3.15
C GLY A 185 1.46 -9.42 4.58
N GLY A 186 0.98 -8.28 5.00
CA GLY A 186 1.19 -7.73 6.34
C GLY A 186 0.00 -6.92 6.85
N PRO A 187 -0.16 -6.77 8.18
CA PRO A 187 -1.13 -5.88 8.78
C PRO A 187 -0.71 -4.42 8.63
N GLY A 188 -1.67 -3.49 8.50
CA GLY A 188 -1.34 -2.07 8.37
C GLY A 188 -2.54 -1.14 8.41
N VAL A 189 -3.78 -1.66 8.32
CA VAL A 189 -4.99 -0.84 8.19
C VAL A 189 -5.20 0.10 9.37
N GLU A 190 -4.89 -0.33 10.58
CA GLU A 190 -5.07 0.46 11.80
C GLU A 190 -4.04 1.58 11.93
N HIS A 191 -2.81 1.33 11.51
CA HIS A 191 -1.68 2.22 11.80
C HIS A 191 -1.36 3.21 10.67
N ARG A 192 -1.90 3.04 9.45
CA ARG A 192 -1.60 3.89 8.29
C ARG A 192 -1.66 5.39 8.59
N PRO A 193 -2.74 5.95 9.13
CA PRO A 193 -2.85 7.40 9.30
C PRO A 193 -1.77 7.96 10.21
N VAL A 194 -1.55 7.33 11.37
CA VAL A 194 -0.57 7.81 12.35
C VAL A 194 0.86 7.57 11.88
N ALA A 195 1.13 6.45 11.22
CA ALA A 195 2.45 6.14 10.69
C ALA A 195 2.90 7.20 9.67
N ILE A 196 2.03 7.59 8.75
CA ILE A 196 2.31 8.63 7.76
C ILE A 196 2.40 10.01 8.43
N ALA A 197 1.44 10.38 9.29
CA ALA A 197 1.45 11.66 9.98
C ALA A 197 2.74 11.87 10.77
N THR A 198 3.22 10.82 11.46
CA THR A 198 4.46 10.87 12.24
C THR A 198 5.70 10.91 11.35
N SER A 199 5.78 10.03 10.34
CA SER A 199 6.98 9.89 9.49
C SER A 199 7.23 11.10 8.58
N PHE A 200 6.20 11.91 8.34
CA PHE A 200 6.26 13.12 7.52
C PHE A 200 5.92 14.39 8.30
N GLU A 201 6.06 14.36 9.63
CA GLU A 201 5.86 15.52 10.50
C GLU A 201 6.74 16.69 10.02
N GLY A 202 6.12 17.87 9.82
CA GLY A 202 6.79 19.06 9.27
C GLY A 202 7.00 19.06 7.75
N GLN A 203 6.66 17.98 7.03
CA GLN A 203 6.72 17.90 5.57
C GLN A 203 5.33 17.85 4.93
N LEU A 204 4.39 17.14 5.54
CA LEU A 204 2.98 17.08 5.13
C LEU A 204 2.09 17.69 6.19
N GLY A 205 1.19 18.59 5.77
CA GLY A 205 0.17 19.19 6.62
C GLY A 205 -1.09 18.31 6.74
N PRO A 206 -2.03 18.70 7.64
CA PRO A 206 -3.31 18.00 7.76
C PRO A 206 -4.10 17.92 6.44
N GLU A 207 -4.03 18.96 5.61
CA GLU A 207 -4.67 19.03 4.30
C GLU A 207 -4.09 17.99 3.34
N ASP A 208 -2.76 17.78 3.36
CA ASP A 208 -2.11 16.76 2.55
C ASP A 208 -2.53 15.35 2.98
N LEU A 209 -2.61 15.11 4.29
CA LEU A 209 -3.07 13.84 4.83
C LEU A 209 -4.53 13.56 4.43
N CYS A 210 -5.40 14.57 4.51
CA CYS A 210 -6.79 14.44 4.06
C CYS A 210 -6.85 14.19 2.55
N ARG A 211 -6.08 14.91 1.76
CA ARG A 211 -6.00 14.73 0.30
C ARG A 211 -5.55 13.33 -0.08
N LEU A 212 -4.44 12.85 0.50
CA LEU A 212 -3.82 11.56 0.15
C LEU A 212 -4.62 10.33 0.63
N MET A 213 -5.34 10.43 1.76
CA MET A 213 -5.98 9.29 2.41
C MET A 213 -7.52 9.34 2.39
N SER A 214 -8.12 10.42 1.89
CA SER A 214 -9.57 10.61 1.90
C SER A 214 -10.09 11.17 0.57
N GLU A 215 -9.70 12.40 0.18
CA GLU A 215 -10.23 13.07 -0.99
C GLU A 215 -9.82 12.38 -2.29
N ASN A 216 -8.52 12.17 -2.50
CA ASN A 216 -8.02 11.52 -3.72
C ASN A 216 -8.56 10.09 -3.87
N PRO A 217 -8.57 9.21 -2.85
CA PRO A 217 -9.24 7.92 -2.97
C PRO A 217 -10.72 8.05 -3.38
N ALA A 218 -11.46 9.01 -2.80
CA ALA A 218 -12.86 9.22 -3.15
C ALA A 218 -13.03 9.67 -4.61
N ARG A 219 -12.11 10.50 -5.14
CA ARG A 219 -12.11 10.94 -6.54
C ARG A 219 -11.74 9.80 -7.49
N VAL A 220 -10.63 9.10 -7.22
CA VAL A 220 -10.13 7.98 -8.05
C VAL A 220 -11.19 6.89 -8.19
N PHE A 221 -11.90 6.60 -7.10
CA PHE A 221 -12.91 5.53 -7.08
C PHE A 221 -14.35 6.02 -7.28
N GLY A 222 -14.57 7.25 -7.76
CA GLY A 222 -15.87 7.76 -8.18
C GLY A 222 -16.86 8.00 -7.04
N MET A 223 -16.41 8.17 -5.81
CA MET A 223 -17.24 8.41 -4.62
C MET A 223 -17.35 9.90 -4.22
N TYR A 224 -16.50 10.74 -4.80
CA TYR A 224 -16.54 12.18 -4.54
C TYR A 224 -17.72 12.85 -5.26
N PRO A 225 -18.45 13.84 -4.68
CA PRO A 225 -18.22 14.47 -3.37
C PRO A 225 -18.98 13.80 -2.20
N ARG A 226 -19.67 12.69 -2.43
CA ARG A 226 -20.40 11.99 -1.36
C ARG A 226 -19.48 11.57 -0.21
N LYS A 227 -18.26 11.12 -0.54
CA LYS A 227 -17.16 10.80 0.37
C LYS A 227 -15.98 11.72 0.07
N GLY A 228 -15.04 11.86 1.02
CA GLY A 228 -13.78 12.55 0.83
C GLY A 228 -13.81 14.06 1.04
N CYS A 229 -14.92 14.64 1.45
CA CYS A 229 -15.01 16.05 1.85
C CYS A 229 -16.02 16.29 2.96
N LEU A 230 -15.92 17.46 3.61
CA LEU A 230 -16.85 17.96 4.59
C LEU A 230 -17.67 19.09 3.92
N ALA A 231 -18.80 18.73 3.29
CA ALA A 231 -19.69 19.66 2.59
C ALA A 231 -21.15 19.26 2.81
N GLU A 232 -22.07 20.20 2.59
CA GLU A 232 -23.52 19.91 2.57
C GLU A 232 -23.83 18.86 1.51
N GLY A 233 -24.57 17.80 1.91
CA GLY A 233 -24.92 16.67 1.03
C GLY A 233 -23.88 15.53 1.02
N SER A 234 -22.69 15.70 1.60
CA SER A 234 -21.75 14.61 1.81
C SER A 234 -22.15 13.74 3.00
N ASP A 235 -21.77 12.47 2.98
CA ASP A 235 -21.94 11.59 4.12
C ASP A 235 -21.08 12.12 5.30
N ALA A 236 -21.64 12.11 6.51
CA ALA A 236 -20.96 12.60 7.71
C ALA A 236 -19.93 11.56 8.24
N ASP A 237 -18.92 11.29 7.45
CA ASP A 237 -17.76 10.49 7.82
C ASP A 237 -16.64 11.45 8.29
N VAL A 238 -16.42 11.51 9.59
CA VAL A 238 -15.57 12.53 10.21
C VAL A 238 -14.59 11.86 11.17
N CYS A 239 -13.32 12.16 11.02
CA CYS A 239 -12.27 11.81 11.98
C CYS A 239 -11.83 13.08 12.74
N VAL A 240 -12.01 13.08 14.03
CA VAL A 240 -11.45 14.12 14.92
C VAL A 240 -10.07 13.66 15.37
N TRP A 241 -9.04 14.40 14.98
CA TRP A 241 -7.65 14.04 15.20
C TRP A 241 -7.03 14.87 16.32
N ASP A 242 -6.33 14.21 17.25
CA ASP A 242 -5.49 14.87 18.27
C ASP A 242 -4.02 14.79 17.84
N PRO A 243 -3.40 15.87 17.35
CA PRO A 243 -2.01 15.88 16.90
C PRO A 243 -1.00 15.82 18.04
N LYS A 244 -1.43 16.04 19.30
CA LYS A 244 -0.55 16.07 20.48
C LYS A 244 -0.41 14.71 21.15
N ALA A 245 -1.27 13.75 20.84
CA ALA A 245 -1.18 12.42 21.41
C ALA A 245 0.19 11.78 21.09
N ARG A 246 0.72 11.04 22.05
CA ARG A 246 1.98 10.28 21.94
C ARG A 246 1.73 8.89 22.49
N TRP A 247 2.09 7.87 21.72
CA TRP A 247 1.91 6.48 22.10
C TRP A 247 2.81 5.58 21.27
N THR A 248 2.99 4.34 21.68
CA THR A 248 3.83 3.36 20.98
C THR A 248 2.94 2.33 20.30
N ILE A 249 3.17 2.08 19.03
CA ILE A 249 2.47 1.01 18.29
C ILE A 249 2.95 -0.35 18.81
N SER A 250 2.00 -1.22 19.15
CA SER A 250 2.31 -2.59 19.59
C SER A 250 1.21 -3.56 19.19
N ALA A 251 1.62 -4.77 18.83
CA ALA A 251 0.72 -5.88 18.57
C ALA A 251 -0.16 -6.23 19.79
N ALA A 252 0.32 -5.97 21.00
CA ALA A 252 -0.42 -6.23 22.23
C ALA A 252 -1.64 -5.32 22.43
N THR A 253 -1.70 -4.16 21.74
CA THR A 253 -2.75 -3.16 21.90
C THR A 253 -3.52 -2.87 20.61
N GLN A 254 -3.15 -3.49 19.49
CA GLN A 254 -3.83 -3.31 18.20
C GLN A 254 -5.17 -4.07 18.16
N HIS A 255 -6.10 -3.57 17.34
CA HIS A 255 -7.39 -4.23 17.06
C HIS A 255 -7.32 -5.19 15.87
N GLN A 256 -6.27 -5.14 15.08
CA GLN A 256 -6.02 -6.07 13.98
C GLN A 256 -5.85 -7.49 14.53
N ALA A 257 -6.61 -8.46 13.98
CA ALA A 257 -6.64 -9.84 14.48
C ALA A 257 -5.41 -10.66 14.02
N VAL A 258 -4.21 -10.18 14.34
CA VAL A 258 -2.91 -10.83 14.05
C VAL A 258 -1.95 -10.65 15.21
N ASP A 259 -0.97 -11.54 15.32
CA ASP A 259 -0.04 -11.66 16.44
C ASP A 259 1.21 -10.78 16.33
N TYR A 260 1.31 -9.91 15.32
CA TYR A 260 2.42 -8.97 15.14
C TYR A 260 1.99 -7.69 14.43
N THR A 261 2.86 -6.69 14.45
CA THR A 261 2.82 -5.53 13.55
C THR A 261 4.21 -5.24 12.99
N PRO A 262 4.34 -4.86 11.69
CA PRO A 262 5.64 -4.42 11.13
C PRO A 262 6.19 -3.15 11.77
N LEU A 263 5.35 -2.42 12.53
CA LEU A 263 5.67 -1.16 13.20
C LEU A 263 5.76 -1.31 14.71
N GLU A 264 6.08 -2.51 15.23
CA GLU A 264 6.26 -2.74 16.67
C GLU A 264 7.30 -1.77 17.26
N GLY A 265 6.94 -1.10 18.34
CA GLY A 265 7.82 -0.13 19.02
C GLY A 265 7.88 1.25 18.34
N PHE A 266 7.14 1.50 17.26
CA PHE A 266 7.13 2.81 16.60
C PHE A 266 6.46 3.86 17.48
N GLU A 267 7.18 4.96 17.77
CA GLU A 267 6.68 6.10 18.53
C GLU A 267 5.75 6.95 17.64
N ALA A 268 4.46 6.85 17.90
CA ALA A 268 3.41 7.47 17.10
C ALA A 268 3.02 8.86 17.63
N HIS A 269 2.95 9.83 16.73
CA HIS A 269 2.53 11.21 17.00
C HIS A 269 1.15 11.47 16.40
N GLY A 270 0.16 11.71 17.25
CA GLY A 270 -1.24 11.91 16.88
C GLY A 270 -2.08 10.65 17.06
N ARG A 271 -3.39 10.87 17.21
CA ARG A 271 -4.38 9.78 17.35
C ARG A 271 -5.78 10.25 16.94
N ALA A 272 -6.56 9.35 16.37
CA ALA A 272 -7.99 9.57 16.18
C ALA A 272 -8.69 9.61 17.55
N LYS A 273 -9.25 10.77 17.91
CA LYS A 273 -9.98 10.97 19.17
C LYS A 273 -11.45 10.53 19.07
N ALA A 274 -12.05 10.79 17.94
CA ALA A 274 -13.41 10.32 17.65
C ALA A 274 -13.55 10.06 16.14
N VAL A 275 -14.23 8.99 15.78
CA VAL A 275 -14.54 8.64 14.38
C VAL A 275 -16.05 8.48 14.23
N PHE A 276 -16.58 9.17 13.25
CA PHE A 276 -17.99 9.08 12.87
C PHE A 276 -18.12 8.48 11.47
N VAL A 277 -19.09 7.61 11.30
CA VAL A 277 -19.50 7.08 9.98
C VAL A 277 -20.99 7.34 9.82
N ASN A 278 -21.40 7.98 8.74
CA ASN A 278 -22.76 8.42 8.51
C ASN A 278 -23.37 9.20 9.71
N GLY A 279 -22.54 10.02 10.39
CA GLY A 279 -22.96 10.80 11.55
C GLY A 279 -23.05 10.04 12.88
N VAL A 280 -22.77 8.74 12.89
CA VAL A 280 -22.79 7.89 14.09
C VAL A 280 -21.38 7.68 14.60
N LEU A 281 -21.16 7.91 15.91
CA LEU A 281 -19.87 7.67 16.55
C LEU A 281 -19.56 6.16 16.56
N VAL A 282 -18.48 5.77 15.88
CA VAL A 282 -18.06 4.35 15.76
C VAL A 282 -16.79 4.03 16.58
N ALA A 283 -15.97 5.03 16.87
CA ALA A 283 -14.82 4.86 17.76
C ALA A 283 -14.56 6.14 18.56
N ARG A 284 -14.04 5.98 19.78
CA ARG A 284 -13.62 7.08 20.68
C ARG A 284 -12.33 6.68 21.41
N ASP A 285 -11.35 7.59 21.41
CA ASP A 285 -10.06 7.44 22.09
C ASP A 285 -9.32 6.10 21.73
N GLY A 286 -9.55 5.62 20.51
CA GLY A 286 -8.97 4.38 19.97
C GLY A 286 -9.85 3.16 20.16
N GLU A 287 -10.95 3.22 20.93
CA GLU A 287 -11.81 2.07 21.21
C GLU A 287 -13.10 2.09 20.39
N PRO A 288 -13.51 0.95 19.77
CA PRO A 288 -14.75 0.86 19.02
C PRO A 288 -15.97 0.94 19.96
N THR A 289 -17.03 1.63 19.50
CA THR A 289 -18.30 1.75 20.25
C THR A 289 -19.23 0.58 20.03
N GLY A 290 -18.96 -0.30 19.06
CA GLY A 290 -19.83 -1.38 18.64
C GLY A 290 -20.92 -0.95 17.65
N ALA A 291 -21.06 0.34 17.33
CA ALA A 291 -22.02 0.82 16.32
C ALA A 291 -21.57 0.41 14.90
N GLN A 292 -22.55 0.01 14.06
CA GLN A 292 -22.31 -0.47 12.69
C GLN A 292 -23.19 0.30 11.67
N PRO A 293 -22.95 1.60 11.45
CA PRO A 293 -23.73 2.43 10.54
C PRO A 293 -23.31 2.33 9.08
N GLY A 294 -22.36 1.46 8.75
CA GLY A 294 -21.83 1.29 7.40
C GLY A 294 -22.91 0.89 6.39
N ARG A 295 -22.82 1.43 5.17
CA ARG A 295 -23.69 1.09 4.04
C ARG A 295 -22.88 0.95 2.76
N TYR A 296 -23.42 0.19 1.83
CA TYR A 296 -22.89 0.16 0.47
C TYR A 296 -23.02 1.54 -0.20
N VAL A 297 -21.95 1.99 -0.82
CA VAL A 297 -21.91 3.25 -1.59
C VAL A 297 -21.91 2.88 -3.08
N PRO A 298 -23.04 3.08 -3.80
CA PRO A 298 -23.06 2.88 -5.24
C PRO A 298 -22.22 3.97 -5.94
N ARG A 299 -21.61 3.59 -7.03
CA ARG A 299 -20.84 4.47 -7.93
C ARG A 299 -21.72 4.90 -9.09
#